data_fb365782f36f6e36d0ffc8702921646d
#
_entry.id   fb365782f36f6e36d0ffc8702921646d
#
_cell.length_a   1.000
_cell.length_b   1.000
_cell.length_c   1.000
_cell.angle_alpha   90.00
_cell.angle_beta   90.00
_cell.angle_gamma   90.00
#
_symmetry.space_group_name_H-M   'P 1'
#
loop_
_entity.id
_entity.type
_entity.pdbx_description
1 polymer ?
#
loop_
_entity_poly.entity_id
_entity_poly.type
_entity_poly.pdbx_seq_one_letter_code
_entity_poly.pdbx_strand_id
1 'polypeptide(L)'
;MTDVVATLWGFCHTLRHDGIGYSHYVEQLTYLLFLKMAGERDISLPKKTDWSYLRSLSGTDLLDAYVEALRLLGRQPGLLGDIFSGAQSRFSNPVNLKKLISLIDETEWTALDVDVKAAAFEGLLEKAASEGKKGAGQYFTPRLLIKAIVRCMKPDPRVSRDFKIDDPACGTGGFLVASYEWLLEQTKGSLDRDVAKRIRTQTYFGQDIDPEPRRLAVMNLYLHQVEPHIERKDSIYETPGPDRFDVVLTNPPFGVKGANQAPDRDDFTIATSNKQLNFIQHVLTILKPGGRAAIVVPDNVLFADQAAEVFKVLMEDCDLHTVLRLPRGTFSPYSEGITTNVIFFAKGRRTERTWIFDARANVPKITKKERPLTADHFTEFIQCFGDNPNGLARRKEADSPGGRWRKFTIQEVRDRHYKLDGFKWLRDEELDDPSLLMDPEEHLTLAIEELRLALDDLRDVEESLERGAGGK
;
A
#
# COMPACT_ATOMS: atom_id res chain seq x y z
N MET A 1 7.76 -1.30 23.39
CA MET A 1 7.15 -1.53 22.07
C MET A 1 6.63 -2.96 21.87
N THR A 2 7.41 -3.97 22.18
CA THR A 2 7.04 -5.40 22.00
C THR A 2 5.79 -5.84 22.77
N ASP A 3 5.48 -5.19 23.88
CA ASP A 3 4.38 -5.57 24.78
C ASP A 3 2.99 -5.21 24.22
N VAL A 4 2.79 -4.02 23.67
CA VAL A 4 1.49 -3.56 23.17
C VAL A 4 1.07 -4.32 21.90
N VAL A 5 2.01 -4.58 20.97
CA VAL A 5 1.75 -5.41 19.79
C VAL A 5 1.39 -6.84 20.19
N ALA A 6 2.13 -7.40 21.16
CA ALA A 6 1.84 -8.73 21.70
C ALA A 6 0.47 -8.79 22.39
N THR A 7 0.11 -7.74 23.12
CA THR A 7 -1.20 -7.60 23.78
C THR A 7 -2.33 -7.56 22.75
N LEU A 8 -2.23 -6.69 21.72
CA LEU A 8 -3.22 -6.62 20.63
C LEU A 8 -3.35 -7.96 19.91
N TRP A 9 -2.21 -8.60 19.65
CA TRP A 9 -2.25 -9.92 19.03
C TRP A 9 -2.85 -10.99 19.95
N GLY A 10 -2.64 -10.88 21.25
CA GLY A 10 -3.29 -11.73 22.25
C GLY A 10 -4.83 -11.68 22.15
N PHE A 11 -5.39 -10.50 21.83
CA PHE A 11 -6.84 -10.34 21.61
C PHE A 11 -7.35 -11.18 20.42
N CYS A 12 -6.51 -11.43 19.41
CA CYS A 12 -6.84 -12.27 18.27
C CYS A 12 -7.15 -13.72 18.65
N HIS A 13 -6.60 -14.23 19.76
CA HIS A 13 -6.97 -15.55 20.28
C HIS A 13 -8.45 -15.62 20.68
N THR A 14 -8.98 -14.55 21.27
CA THR A 14 -10.41 -14.45 21.61
C THR A 14 -11.28 -14.45 20.34
N LEU A 15 -10.86 -13.69 19.32
CA LEU A 15 -11.54 -13.66 18.02
C LEU A 15 -11.55 -15.04 17.35
N ARG A 16 -10.43 -15.75 17.40
CA ARG A 16 -10.31 -17.11 16.85
C ARG A 16 -11.25 -18.10 17.55
N HIS A 17 -11.42 -17.98 18.85
CA HIS A 17 -12.35 -18.82 19.61
C HIS A 17 -13.81 -18.59 19.22
N ASP A 18 -14.14 -17.43 18.66
CA ASP A 18 -15.46 -17.11 18.12
C ASP A 18 -15.62 -17.53 16.63
N GLY A 19 -14.62 -18.21 16.07
CA GLY A 19 -14.65 -18.67 14.67
C GLY A 19 -14.33 -17.58 13.64
N ILE A 20 -13.88 -16.38 14.09
CA ILE A 20 -13.53 -15.27 13.22
C ILE A 20 -12.20 -15.59 12.50
N GLY A 21 -12.15 -15.41 11.19
CA GLY A 21 -10.94 -15.63 10.38
C GLY A 21 -9.92 -14.47 10.53
N TYR A 22 -8.66 -14.76 10.26
CA TYR A 22 -7.54 -13.81 10.38
C TYR A 22 -7.76 -12.50 9.59
N SER A 23 -8.38 -12.57 8.43
CA SER A 23 -8.69 -11.40 7.60
C SER A 23 -9.57 -10.36 8.31
N HIS A 24 -10.42 -10.81 9.22
CA HIS A 24 -11.36 -9.94 9.94
C HIS A 24 -10.87 -9.51 11.33
N TYR A 25 -9.71 -10.01 11.81
CA TYR A 25 -9.22 -9.66 13.15
C TYR A 25 -8.99 -8.16 13.30
N VAL A 26 -8.26 -7.58 12.35
CA VAL A 26 -7.91 -6.16 12.38
C VAL A 26 -9.15 -5.30 12.31
N GLU A 27 -10.11 -5.68 11.46
CA GLU A 27 -11.38 -4.99 11.33
C GLU A 27 -12.16 -4.95 12.65
N GLN A 28 -12.37 -6.10 13.28
CA GLN A 28 -13.13 -6.19 14.55
C GLN A 28 -12.42 -5.46 15.69
N LEU A 29 -11.09 -5.57 15.77
CA LEU A 29 -10.30 -4.82 16.74
C LEU A 29 -10.36 -3.32 16.48
N THR A 30 -10.33 -2.88 15.23
CA THR A 30 -10.43 -1.47 14.83
C THR A 30 -11.71 -0.84 15.37
N TYR A 31 -12.85 -1.50 15.25
CA TYR A 31 -14.12 -0.98 15.77
C TYR A 31 -14.08 -0.79 17.29
N LEU A 32 -13.64 -1.80 18.01
CA LEU A 32 -13.61 -1.75 19.48
C LEU A 32 -12.58 -0.76 20.01
N LEU A 33 -11.39 -0.72 19.42
CA LEU A 33 -10.33 0.24 19.79
C LEU A 33 -10.78 1.68 19.54
N PHE A 34 -11.44 1.94 18.41
CA PHE A 34 -11.98 3.28 18.13
C PHE A 34 -13.00 3.69 19.18
N LEU A 35 -13.97 2.83 19.50
CA LEU A 35 -14.99 3.11 20.52
C LEU A 35 -14.39 3.37 21.91
N LYS A 36 -13.40 2.59 22.30
CA LYS A 36 -12.66 2.81 23.55
C LYS A 36 -11.96 4.17 23.57
N MET A 37 -11.20 4.47 22.50
CA MET A 37 -10.46 5.74 22.40
C MET A 37 -11.40 6.95 22.29
N ALA A 38 -12.54 6.79 21.63
CA ALA A 38 -13.57 7.85 21.55
C ALA A 38 -14.13 8.16 22.94
N GLY A 39 -14.39 7.13 23.75
CA GLY A 39 -14.82 7.30 25.14
C GLY A 39 -13.76 7.97 26.02
N GLU A 40 -12.47 7.65 25.83
CA GLU A 40 -11.37 8.27 26.58
C GLU A 40 -11.13 9.75 26.17
N ARG A 41 -11.54 10.14 24.96
CA ARG A 41 -11.38 11.52 24.43
C ARG A 41 -12.65 12.36 24.52
N ASP A 42 -13.69 11.88 25.18
CA ASP A 42 -15.00 12.52 25.27
C ASP A 42 -15.58 12.91 23.90
N ILE A 43 -15.31 12.08 22.86
CA ILE A 43 -15.90 12.28 21.55
C ILE A 43 -17.39 11.98 21.64
N SER A 44 -18.22 12.95 21.22
CA SER A 44 -19.67 12.78 21.23
C SER A 44 -20.09 11.71 20.23
N LEU A 45 -20.61 10.60 20.74
CA LEU A 45 -21.18 9.50 19.96
C LEU A 45 -22.71 9.49 20.07
N PRO A 46 -23.43 8.90 19.13
CA PRO A 46 -24.87 8.67 19.24
C PRO A 46 -25.21 7.91 20.53
N LYS A 47 -26.38 8.15 21.11
CA LYS A 47 -26.82 7.49 22.32
C LYS A 47 -26.75 5.96 22.17
N LYS A 48 -26.29 5.28 23.22
CA LYS A 48 -26.16 3.80 23.28
C LYS A 48 -25.11 3.22 22.30
N THR A 49 -24.17 4.02 21.81
CA THR A 49 -23.06 3.52 20.98
C THR A 49 -21.69 3.73 21.64
N ASP A 50 -21.66 4.39 22.80
CA ASP A 50 -20.45 4.69 23.55
C ASP A 50 -19.89 3.46 24.29
N TRP A 51 -18.59 3.54 24.60
CA TRP A 51 -17.85 2.46 25.25
C TRP A 51 -18.44 2.10 26.63
N SER A 52 -18.84 3.08 27.42
CA SER A 52 -19.37 2.87 28.78
C SER A 52 -20.68 2.11 28.74
N TYR A 53 -21.55 2.40 27.79
CA TYR A 53 -22.79 1.67 27.58
C TYR A 53 -22.54 0.21 27.19
N LEU A 54 -21.72 -0.06 26.18
CA LEU A 54 -21.39 -1.43 25.76
C LEU A 54 -20.71 -2.22 26.90
N ARG A 55 -19.81 -1.58 27.64
CA ARG A 55 -19.14 -2.20 28.78
C ARG A 55 -20.12 -2.59 29.91
N SER A 56 -21.21 -1.86 30.09
CA SER A 56 -22.21 -2.14 31.13
C SER A 56 -23.07 -3.36 30.83
N LEU A 57 -23.15 -3.78 29.58
CA LEU A 57 -24.00 -4.87 29.11
C LEU A 57 -23.27 -6.22 29.16
N SER A 58 -24.06 -7.32 29.09
CA SER A 58 -23.58 -8.70 29.00
C SER A 58 -24.62 -9.57 28.27
N GLY A 59 -24.22 -10.80 27.90
CA GLY A 59 -25.12 -11.74 27.24
C GLY A 59 -25.59 -11.24 25.85
N THR A 60 -26.78 -11.64 25.49
CA THR A 60 -27.43 -11.28 24.20
C THR A 60 -27.62 -9.77 24.05
N ASP A 61 -27.95 -9.06 25.17
CA ASP A 61 -28.13 -7.61 25.16
C ASP A 61 -26.86 -6.87 24.71
N LEU A 62 -25.67 -7.36 25.09
CA LEU A 62 -24.40 -6.80 24.62
C LEU A 62 -24.22 -7.04 23.12
N LEU A 63 -24.50 -8.24 22.65
CA LEU A 63 -24.31 -8.58 21.22
C LEU A 63 -25.23 -7.74 20.34
N ASP A 64 -26.50 -7.62 20.71
CA ASP A 64 -27.50 -6.84 19.98
C ASP A 64 -27.16 -5.34 20.01
N ALA A 65 -26.75 -4.83 21.18
CA ALA A 65 -26.34 -3.45 21.33
C ALA A 65 -25.10 -3.13 20.47
N TYR A 66 -24.13 -4.06 20.40
CA TYR A 66 -22.92 -3.86 19.58
C TYR A 66 -23.26 -3.83 18.07
N VAL A 67 -24.10 -4.76 17.60
CA VAL A 67 -24.58 -4.78 16.20
C VAL A 67 -25.30 -3.47 15.87
N GLU A 68 -26.19 -3.02 16.74
CA GLU A 68 -26.92 -1.76 16.53
C GLU A 68 -26.00 -0.53 16.58
N ALA A 69 -24.98 -0.53 17.47
CA ALA A 69 -23.99 0.53 17.58
C ALA A 69 -23.22 0.65 16.25
N LEU A 70 -22.71 -0.45 15.69
CA LEU A 70 -22.02 -0.44 14.39
C LEU A 70 -22.91 0.13 13.28
N ARG A 71 -24.19 -0.27 13.25
CA ARG A 71 -25.16 0.21 12.27
C ARG A 71 -25.44 1.72 12.40
N LEU A 72 -25.61 2.23 13.61
CA LEU A 72 -25.88 3.65 13.87
C LEU A 72 -24.66 4.53 13.55
N LEU A 73 -23.47 4.08 13.92
CA LEU A 73 -22.21 4.77 13.64
C LEU A 73 -21.91 4.83 12.14
N GLY A 74 -22.17 3.76 11.40
CA GLY A 74 -21.97 3.72 9.95
C GLY A 74 -22.91 4.65 9.15
N ARG A 75 -23.95 5.20 9.79
CA ARG A 75 -24.86 6.19 9.17
C ARG A 75 -24.49 7.64 9.51
N GLN A 76 -23.50 7.84 10.37
CA GLN A 76 -23.04 9.19 10.71
C GLN A 76 -22.21 9.78 9.58
N PRO A 77 -22.23 11.11 9.38
CA PRO A 77 -21.33 11.77 8.44
C PRO A 77 -19.89 11.81 8.96
N GLY A 78 -18.93 11.99 8.04
CA GLY A 78 -17.52 12.20 8.34
C GLY A 78 -16.84 10.95 8.91
N LEU A 79 -15.87 11.13 9.80
CA LEU A 79 -14.98 10.09 10.32
C LEU A 79 -15.72 8.83 10.82
N LEU A 80 -16.84 9.01 11.52
CA LEU A 80 -17.63 7.88 12.02
C LEU A 80 -18.18 7.03 10.88
N GLY A 81 -18.81 7.67 9.88
CA GLY A 81 -19.29 6.98 8.68
C GLY A 81 -18.13 6.31 7.93
N ASP A 82 -17.00 6.96 7.81
CA ASP A 82 -15.83 6.40 7.12
C ASP A 82 -15.29 5.13 7.78
N ILE A 83 -15.27 5.09 9.11
CA ILE A 83 -14.82 3.91 9.87
C ILE A 83 -15.89 2.81 9.89
N PHE A 84 -17.15 3.17 10.10
CA PHE A 84 -18.20 2.19 10.39
C PHE A 84 -19.15 1.90 9.21
N SER A 85 -18.99 2.54 8.05
CA SER A 85 -19.81 2.26 6.86
C SER A 85 -19.70 0.78 6.46
N GLY A 86 -20.85 0.08 6.43
CA GLY A 86 -20.90 -1.35 6.14
C GLY A 86 -20.29 -2.25 7.23
N ALA A 87 -19.97 -1.70 8.41
CA ALA A 87 -19.44 -2.47 9.53
C ALA A 87 -20.41 -3.56 9.98
N GLN A 88 -19.89 -4.76 10.18
CA GLN A 88 -20.65 -5.92 10.66
C GLN A 88 -19.93 -6.58 11.83
N SER A 89 -20.67 -6.91 12.87
CA SER A 89 -20.15 -7.78 13.92
C SER A 89 -19.93 -9.19 13.37
N ARG A 90 -18.76 -9.74 13.67
CA ARG A 90 -18.43 -11.15 13.38
C ARG A 90 -18.54 -12.01 14.64
N PHE A 91 -18.89 -11.42 15.78
CA PHE A 91 -19.09 -12.19 17.01
C PHE A 91 -20.40 -12.94 16.98
N SER A 92 -20.33 -14.23 17.30
CA SER A 92 -21.47 -15.12 17.51
C SER A 92 -21.70 -15.41 18.99
N ASN A 93 -20.64 -15.32 19.81
CA ASN A 93 -20.70 -15.60 21.24
C ASN A 93 -20.51 -14.32 22.07
N PRO A 94 -21.54 -13.89 22.82
CA PRO A 94 -21.47 -12.69 23.64
C PRO A 94 -20.39 -12.75 24.75
N VAL A 95 -20.02 -13.96 25.20
CA VAL A 95 -18.95 -14.15 26.21
C VAL A 95 -17.60 -13.73 25.62
N ASN A 96 -17.31 -14.06 24.37
CA ASN A 96 -16.08 -13.68 23.68
C ASN A 96 -16.02 -12.17 23.45
N LEU A 97 -17.13 -11.56 23.02
CA LEU A 97 -17.20 -10.09 22.86
C LEU A 97 -16.97 -9.39 24.22
N LYS A 98 -17.63 -9.85 25.29
CA LYS A 98 -17.44 -9.30 26.64
C LYS A 98 -16.00 -9.43 27.12
N LYS A 99 -15.38 -10.59 26.91
CA LYS A 99 -13.97 -10.83 27.25
C LYS A 99 -13.06 -9.87 26.51
N LEU A 100 -13.27 -9.67 25.21
CA LEU A 100 -12.45 -8.77 24.41
C LEU A 100 -12.62 -7.32 24.86
N ILE A 101 -13.86 -6.87 25.12
CA ILE A 101 -14.13 -5.54 25.69
C ILE A 101 -13.38 -5.36 27.03
N SER A 102 -13.41 -6.36 27.91
CA SER A 102 -12.70 -6.29 29.20
C SER A 102 -11.19 -6.18 29.03
N LEU A 103 -10.60 -6.97 28.13
CA LEU A 103 -9.15 -6.93 27.84
C LEU A 103 -8.72 -5.58 27.24
N ILE A 104 -9.53 -5.01 26.35
CA ILE A 104 -9.26 -3.69 25.77
C ILE A 104 -9.39 -2.59 26.85
N ASP A 105 -10.32 -2.75 27.80
CA ASP A 105 -10.58 -1.76 28.85
C ASP A 105 -9.46 -1.69 29.90
N GLU A 106 -8.64 -2.73 30.05
CA GLU A 106 -7.49 -2.76 30.94
C GLU A 106 -6.40 -1.76 30.57
N THR A 107 -6.40 -1.25 29.34
CA THR A 107 -5.41 -0.31 28.83
C THR A 107 -6.02 1.07 28.61
N GLU A 108 -5.35 2.11 29.09
CA GLU A 108 -5.68 3.50 28.77
C GLU A 108 -4.98 3.89 27.46
N TRP A 109 -5.68 3.69 26.35
CA TRP A 109 -5.13 3.82 25.00
C TRP A 109 -4.73 5.25 24.65
N THR A 110 -5.44 6.25 25.17
CA THR A 110 -5.12 7.67 24.91
C THR A 110 -3.90 8.15 25.67
N ALA A 111 -3.57 7.53 26.80
CA ALA A 111 -2.36 7.82 27.58
C ALA A 111 -1.09 7.25 26.94
N LEU A 112 -1.21 6.23 26.09
CA LEU A 112 -0.07 5.73 25.32
C LEU A 112 0.45 6.81 24.37
N ASP A 113 1.76 6.82 24.17
CA ASP A 113 2.39 7.65 23.15
C ASP A 113 1.79 7.35 21.75
N VAL A 114 1.64 8.39 20.93
CA VAL A 114 1.08 8.28 19.56
C VAL A 114 1.90 7.29 18.74
N ASP A 115 3.22 7.37 18.85
CA ASP A 115 4.14 6.48 18.10
C ASP A 115 3.99 5.02 18.55
N VAL A 116 3.70 4.77 19.84
CA VAL A 116 3.48 3.42 20.37
C VAL A 116 2.16 2.84 19.84
N LYS A 117 1.08 3.63 19.82
CA LYS A 117 -0.23 3.21 19.30
C LYS A 117 -0.16 2.88 17.80
N ALA A 118 0.44 3.78 17.08
CA ALA A 118 0.63 3.67 15.64
C ALA A 118 1.47 2.44 15.28
N ALA A 119 2.62 2.27 15.90
CA ALA A 119 3.48 1.10 15.70
C ALA A 119 2.80 -0.21 16.10
N ALA A 120 1.96 -0.18 17.15
CA ALA A 120 1.20 -1.35 17.58
C ALA A 120 0.12 -1.74 16.54
N PHE A 121 -0.60 -0.77 16.01
CA PHE A 121 -1.61 -1.00 14.98
C PHE A 121 -1.00 -1.50 13.66
N GLU A 122 0.11 -0.90 13.24
CA GLU A 122 0.83 -1.36 12.05
C GLU A 122 1.43 -2.75 12.23
N GLY A 123 1.99 -3.05 13.39
CA GLY A 123 2.45 -4.40 13.70
C GLY A 123 1.32 -5.44 13.68
N LEU A 124 0.10 -5.04 14.08
CA LEU A 124 -1.10 -5.86 13.96
C LEU A 124 -1.49 -6.08 12.49
N LEU A 125 -1.48 -5.03 11.66
CA LEU A 125 -1.73 -5.10 10.22
C LEU A 125 -0.74 -6.03 9.53
N GLU A 126 0.56 -5.84 9.78
CA GLU A 126 1.63 -6.67 9.23
C GLU A 126 1.47 -8.14 9.61
N LYS A 127 1.15 -8.41 10.88
CA LYS A 127 0.96 -9.77 11.37
C LYS A 127 -0.29 -10.42 10.79
N ALA A 128 -1.41 -9.70 10.71
CA ALA A 128 -2.64 -10.19 10.10
C ALA A 128 -2.44 -10.49 8.60
N ALA A 129 -1.76 -9.61 7.87
CA ALA A 129 -1.39 -9.85 6.49
C ALA A 129 -0.54 -11.11 6.34
N SER A 130 0.44 -11.32 7.24
CA SER A 130 1.36 -12.47 7.19
C SER A 130 0.70 -13.82 7.53
N GLU A 131 -0.38 -13.83 8.28
CA GLU A 131 -1.09 -15.04 8.74
C GLU A 131 -2.32 -15.36 7.85
N GLY A 132 -2.84 -14.35 7.12
CA GLY A 132 -3.98 -14.50 6.21
C GLY A 132 -3.62 -15.31 4.97
N LYS A 133 -4.29 -16.44 4.76
CA LYS A 133 -4.22 -17.18 3.49
C LYS A 133 -5.03 -16.44 2.43
N LYS A 134 -4.38 -16.05 1.30
CA LYS A 134 -4.98 -15.46 0.08
C LYS A 134 -6.10 -14.40 0.34
N GLY A 135 -5.75 -13.14 0.18
CA GLY A 135 -6.68 -11.99 0.17
C GLY A 135 -6.17 -10.77 0.93
N ALA A 136 -5.80 -10.90 2.19
CA ALA A 136 -5.33 -9.75 2.98
C ALA A 136 -3.92 -9.26 2.60
N GLY A 137 -3.08 -10.13 2.05
CA GLY A 137 -1.70 -9.79 1.67
C GLY A 137 -1.57 -8.94 0.40
N GLN A 138 -2.58 -8.94 -0.48
CA GLN A 138 -2.53 -8.15 -1.72
C GLN A 138 -2.57 -6.63 -1.49
N TYR A 139 -2.98 -6.19 -0.30
CA TYR A 139 -3.07 -4.77 0.08
C TYR A 139 -1.89 -4.30 0.92
N PHE A 140 -0.90 -5.16 1.15
CA PHE A 140 0.19 -4.88 2.06
C PHE A 140 1.52 -4.65 1.33
N THR A 141 2.11 -3.47 1.52
CA THR A 141 3.46 -3.14 1.06
C THR A 141 4.42 -3.24 2.24
N PRO A 142 5.53 -3.98 2.10
CA PRO A 142 6.51 -4.13 3.19
C PRO A 142 6.98 -2.77 3.71
N ARG A 143 6.89 -2.56 5.02
CA ARG A 143 7.19 -1.27 5.65
C ARG A 143 8.62 -0.79 5.39
N LEU A 144 9.58 -1.71 5.34
CA LEU A 144 10.97 -1.36 5.03
C LEU A 144 11.13 -0.81 3.61
N LEU A 145 10.37 -1.34 2.65
CA LEU A 145 10.32 -0.80 1.29
C LEU A 145 9.67 0.59 1.29
N ILE A 146 8.53 0.77 1.97
CA ILE A 146 7.86 2.07 2.10
C ILE A 146 8.84 3.10 2.67
N LYS A 147 9.52 2.78 3.78
CA LYS A 147 10.51 3.68 4.41
C LYS A 147 11.67 4.03 3.48
N ALA A 148 12.18 3.07 2.71
CA ALA A 148 13.24 3.32 1.73
C ALA A 148 12.78 4.30 0.63
N ILE A 149 11.57 4.08 0.08
CA ILE A 149 10.98 4.97 -0.93
C ILE A 149 10.77 6.38 -0.36
N VAL A 150 10.15 6.50 0.81
CA VAL A 150 9.89 7.79 1.47
C VAL A 150 11.18 8.55 1.77
N ARG A 151 12.25 7.86 2.20
CA ARG A 151 13.58 8.46 2.41
C ARG A 151 14.17 9.06 1.12
N CYS A 152 13.98 8.42 -0.02
CA CYS A 152 14.38 8.92 -1.32
C CYS A 152 13.52 10.11 -1.77
N MET A 153 12.21 9.98 -1.58
CA MET A 153 11.22 10.94 -2.08
C MET A 153 11.09 12.20 -1.21
N LYS A 154 11.49 12.16 0.07
CA LYS A 154 11.51 13.31 0.98
C LYS A 154 10.24 14.17 0.86
N PRO A 155 9.06 13.64 1.20
CA PRO A 155 7.79 14.35 1.04
C PRO A 155 7.59 15.40 2.13
N ASP A 156 8.21 16.58 1.97
CA ASP A 156 8.27 17.63 2.98
C ASP A 156 7.18 18.70 2.76
N PRO A 157 6.09 18.72 3.55
CA PRO A 157 5.00 19.68 3.39
C PRO A 157 5.34 21.07 3.94
N ARG A 158 6.55 21.31 4.40
CA ARG A 158 7.02 22.64 4.84
C ARG A 158 7.43 23.53 3.68
N VAL A 159 7.71 22.93 2.51
CA VAL A 159 8.18 23.67 1.32
C VAL A 159 7.09 24.54 0.69
N SER A 160 5.81 24.20 0.86
CA SER A 160 4.67 25.00 0.38
C SER A 160 3.46 24.85 1.30
N ARG A 161 2.60 25.87 1.34
CA ARG A 161 1.36 25.83 2.14
C ARG A 161 0.30 24.90 1.57
N ASP A 162 0.29 24.70 0.25
CA ASP A 162 -0.62 23.86 -0.51
C ASP A 162 -0.01 22.53 -0.91
N PHE A 163 1.05 22.10 -0.20
CA PHE A 163 1.71 20.84 -0.47
C PHE A 163 0.81 19.66 -0.14
N LYS A 164 0.61 18.79 -1.13
CA LYS A 164 -0.27 17.62 -1.03
C LYS A 164 0.49 16.35 -1.42
N ILE A 165 0.22 15.28 -0.69
CA ILE A 165 0.72 13.93 -0.93
C ILE A 165 -0.48 13.04 -1.21
N ASP A 166 -0.38 12.18 -2.23
CA ASP A 166 -1.44 11.25 -2.58
C ASP A 166 -0.94 9.82 -2.74
N ASP A 167 -1.83 8.89 -2.41
CA ASP A 167 -1.71 7.47 -2.74
C ASP A 167 -3.03 6.99 -3.38
N PRO A 168 -3.09 6.91 -4.73
CA PRO A 168 -4.31 6.55 -5.46
C PRO A 168 -4.69 5.05 -5.38
N ALA A 169 -3.93 4.25 -4.64
CA ALA A 169 -4.23 2.85 -4.32
C ALA A 169 -3.74 2.56 -2.88
N CYS A 170 -4.29 3.33 -1.92
CA CYS A 170 -3.65 3.52 -0.62
C CYS A 170 -3.65 2.28 0.28
N GLY A 171 -4.47 1.26 -0.01
CA GLY A 171 -4.57 0.09 0.84
C GLY A 171 -4.84 0.48 2.30
N THR A 172 -3.91 0.15 3.19
CA THR A 172 -3.98 0.50 4.63
C THR A 172 -3.34 1.86 4.98
N GLY A 173 -3.00 2.69 3.99
CA GLY A 173 -2.44 4.03 4.18
C GLY A 173 -0.95 4.07 4.52
N GLY A 174 -0.23 2.99 4.26
CA GLY A 174 1.16 2.84 4.68
C GLY A 174 2.12 3.92 4.17
N PHE A 175 2.00 4.36 2.90
CA PHE A 175 2.82 5.45 2.35
C PHE A 175 2.50 6.80 2.98
N LEU A 176 1.23 7.08 3.24
CA LEU A 176 0.79 8.33 3.84
C LEU A 176 1.29 8.46 5.28
N VAL A 177 1.14 7.40 6.07
CA VAL A 177 1.64 7.31 7.43
C VAL A 177 3.16 7.44 7.47
N ALA A 178 3.88 6.69 6.65
CA ALA A 178 5.34 6.75 6.62
C ALA A 178 5.87 8.13 6.17
N SER A 179 5.13 8.84 5.30
CA SER A 179 5.44 10.22 4.93
C SER A 179 5.32 11.18 6.10
N TYR A 180 4.30 11.01 6.93
CA TYR A 180 4.13 11.81 8.15
C TYR A 180 5.19 11.48 9.21
N GLU A 181 5.49 10.20 9.43
CA GLU A 181 6.57 9.80 10.34
C GLU A 181 7.93 10.33 9.91
N TRP A 182 8.23 10.26 8.61
CA TRP A 182 9.45 10.84 8.06
C TRP A 182 9.55 12.34 8.39
N LEU A 183 8.45 13.10 8.28
CA LEU A 183 8.42 14.51 8.66
C LEU A 183 8.72 14.70 10.14
N LEU A 184 8.11 13.90 11.01
CA LEU A 184 8.36 13.97 12.45
C LEU A 184 9.82 13.66 12.79
N GLU A 185 10.43 12.67 12.14
CA GLU A 185 11.87 12.38 12.26
C GLU A 185 12.73 13.58 11.85
N GLN A 186 12.43 14.22 10.68
CA GLN A 186 13.18 15.38 10.19
C GLN A 186 13.06 16.60 11.11
N THR A 187 11.95 16.77 11.78
CA THR A 187 11.67 17.90 12.67
C THR A 187 11.95 17.61 14.14
N LYS A 188 12.32 16.35 14.46
CA LYS A 188 12.43 15.84 15.84
C LYS A 188 11.17 16.12 16.66
N GLY A 189 10.01 16.03 15.99
CA GLY A 189 8.71 16.33 16.58
C GLY A 189 8.43 17.81 16.85
N SER A 190 9.37 18.72 16.53
CA SER A 190 9.26 20.17 16.82
C SER A 190 8.74 20.89 15.57
N LEU A 191 7.42 21.05 15.52
CA LEU A 191 6.73 21.90 14.53
C LEU A 191 5.97 23.01 15.23
N ASP A 192 5.94 24.19 14.61
CA ASP A 192 5.01 25.24 15.02
C ASP A 192 3.57 24.71 15.03
N ARG A 193 2.75 25.16 16.01
CA ARG A 193 1.39 24.62 16.23
C ARG A 193 0.50 24.75 15.01
N ASP A 194 0.54 25.91 14.35
CA ASP A 194 -0.35 26.19 13.20
C ASP A 194 0.14 25.42 11.97
N VAL A 195 1.45 25.32 11.78
CA VAL A 195 2.07 24.51 10.73
C VAL A 195 1.73 23.03 10.94
N ALA A 196 1.87 22.53 12.17
CA ALA A 196 1.54 21.14 12.51
C ALA A 196 0.05 20.84 12.26
N LYS A 197 -0.86 21.76 12.66
CA LYS A 197 -2.30 21.64 12.40
C LYS A 197 -2.58 21.57 10.91
N ARG A 198 -2.08 22.54 10.13
CA ARG A 198 -2.26 22.57 8.66
C ARG A 198 -1.78 21.28 8.01
N ILE A 199 -0.58 20.83 8.35
CA ILE A 199 0.00 19.60 7.78
C ILE A 199 -0.89 18.40 8.07
N ARG A 200 -1.37 18.25 9.30
CA ARG A 200 -2.21 17.12 9.67
C ARG A 200 -3.59 17.13 9.02
N THR A 201 -4.10 18.33 8.65
CA THR A 201 -5.46 18.48 8.15
C THR A 201 -5.56 18.71 6.64
N GLN A 202 -4.46 18.96 5.90
CA GLN A 202 -4.53 19.40 4.51
C GLN A 202 -3.51 18.74 3.57
N THR A 203 -2.72 17.76 4.04
CA THR A 203 -1.57 17.26 3.27
C THR A 203 -1.77 15.87 2.70
N TYR A 204 -2.45 14.96 3.41
CA TYR A 204 -2.43 13.52 3.12
C TYR A 204 -3.76 13.07 2.52
N PHE A 205 -3.72 12.58 1.28
CA PHE A 205 -4.87 12.14 0.51
C PHE A 205 -4.65 10.71 0.02
N GLY A 206 -5.73 9.98 -0.19
CA GLY A 206 -5.65 8.66 -0.77
C GLY A 206 -6.98 8.17 -1.29
N GLN A 207 -6.92 7.16 -2.16
CA GLN A 207 -8.09 6.49 -2.71
C GLN A 207 -7.92 4.99 -2.59
N ASP A 208 -9.02 4.31 -2.33
CA ASP A 208 -9.13 2.87 -2.50
C ASP A 208 -10.55 2.49 -2.88
N ILE A 209 -10.70 1.53 -3.79
CA ILE A 209 -12.01 1.04 -4.22
C ILE A 209 -12.60 0.07 -3.18
N ASP A 210 -11.73 -0.68 -2.48
CA ASP A 210 -12.13 -1.67 -1.51
C ASP A 210 -12.42 -1.00 -0.16
N PRO A 211 -13.64 -1.17 0.38
CA PRO A 211 -14.03 -0.55 1.64
C PRO A 211 -13.25 -1.05 2.86
N GLU A 212 -12.72 -2.28 2.83
CA GLU A 212 -12.00 -2.86 3.97
C GLU A 212 -10.63 -2.21 4.18
N PRO A 213 -9.68 -2.25 3.23
CA PRO A 213 -8.40 -1.55 3.39
C PRO A 213 -8.57 -0.03 3.55
N ARG A 214 -9.54 0.60 2.84
CA ARG A 214 -9.86 2.02 3.02
C ARG A 214 -10.16 2.36 4.49
N ARG A 215 -10.99 1.56 5.15
CA ARG A 215 -11.34 1.73 6.57
C ARG A 215 -10.10 1.65 7.46
N LEU A 216 -9.22 0.70 7.17
CA LEU A 216 -7.96 0.54 7.89
C LEU A 216 -7.03 1.74 7.67
N ALA A 217 -6.99 2.30 6.46
CA ALA A 217 -6.24 3.53 6.18
C ALA A 217 -6.76 4.72 6.98
N VAL A 218 -8.10 4.91 7.02
CA VAL A 218 -8.74 5.97 7.82
C VAL A 218 -8.35 5.83 9.30
N MET A 219 -8.43 4.61 9.86
CA MET A 219 -8.06 4.39 11.24
C MET A 219 -6.56 4.57 11.50
N ASN A 220 -5.72 4.13 10.58
CA ASN A 220 -4.27 4.27 10.68
C ASN A 220 -3.86 5.74 10.74
N LEU A 221 -4.37 6.58 9.82
CA LEU A 221 -4.13 8.03 9.85
C LEU A 221 -4.69 8.68 11.12
N TYR A 222 -5.89 8.30 11.53
CA TYR A 222 -6.50 8.81 12.77
C TYR A 222 -5.63 8.51 14.02
N LEU A 223 -5.04 7.32 14.10
CA LEU A 223 -4.12 6.96 15.19
C LEU A 223 -2.86 7.82 15.21
N HIS A 224 -2.37 8.23 14.03
CA HIS A 224 -1.26 9.17 13.88
C HIS A 224 -1.67 10.65 14.04
N GLN A 225 -2.92 10.92 14.44
CA GLN A 225 -3.47 12.28 14.56
C GLN A 225 -3.48 13.07 13.23
N VAL A 226 -3.48 12.37 12.12
CA VAL A 226 -3.65 12.94 10.78
C VAL A 226 -5.13 12.84 10.40
N GLU A 227 -5.72 13.92 9.89
CA GLU A 227 -7.08 13.93 9.37
C GLU A 227 -7.13 13.08 8.10
N PRO A 228 -7.93 12.01 8.05
CA PRO A 228 -7.93 11.11 6.92
C PRO A 228 -8.78 11.67 5.76
N HIS A 229 -8.15 12.01 4.65
CA HIS A 229 -8.81 12.31 3.38
C HIS A 229 -8.71 11.09 2.46
N ILE A 230 -9.43 10.03 2.81
CA ILE A 230 -9.40 8.76 2.07
C ILE A 230 -10.75 8.54 1.40
N GLU A 231 -10.78 8.68 0.09
CA GLU A 231 -11.98 8.51 -0.72
C GLU A 231 -12.17 7.05 -1.13
N ARG A 232 -13.44 6.61 -1.18
CA ARG A 232 -13.76 5.37 -1.87
C ARG A 232 -13.97 5.67 -3.34
N LYS A 233 -12.96 5.34 -4.16
CA LYS A 233 -12.94 5.72 -5.56
C LYS A 233 -12.15 4.72 -6.38
N ASP A 234 -12.59 4.48 -7.62
CA ASP A 234 -11.80 3.78 -8.62
C ASP A 234 -10.89 4.76 -9.35
N SER A 235 -9.61 4.77 -8.99
CA SER A 235 -8.61 5.68 -9.56
C SER A 235 -8.36 5.47 -11.05
N ILE A 236 -8.74 4.33 -11.61
CA ILE A 236 -8.58 4.03 -13.04
C ILE A 236 -9.80 4.46 -13.84
N TYR A 237 -11.00 4.06 -13.40
CA TYR A 237 -12.22 4.22 -14.18
C TYR A 237 -12.95 5.53 -13.91
N GLU A 238 -12.68 6.19 -12.79
CA GLU A 238 -13.27 7.48 -12.47
C GLU A 238 -12.31 8.64 -12.80
N THR A 239 -12.85 9.72 -13.38
CA THR A 239 -12.07 10.93 -13.65
C THR A 239 -11.58 11.53 -12.34
N PRO A 240 -10.29 11.92 -12.24
CA PRO A 240 -9.77 12.56 -11.03
C PRO A 240 -10.42 13.91 -10.81
N GLY A 241 -10.58 14.29 -9.55
CA GLY A 241 -11.01 15.62 -9.16
C GLY A 241 -10.02 16.72 -9.60
N PRO A 242 -10.28 17.98 -9.24
CA PRO A 242 -9.42 19.12 -9.61
C PRO A 242 -8.09 19.14 -8.85
N ASP A 243 -7.98 18.41 -7.75
CA ASP A 243 -6.78 18.40 -6.94
C ASP A 243 -5.58 17.84 -7.69
N ARG A 244 -4.41 18.45 -7.45
CA ARG A 244 -3.13 18.01 -7.96
C ARG A 244 -2.13 17.93 -6.80
N PHE A 245 -1.18 17.00 -6.92
CA PHE A 245 -0.32 16.57 -5.82
C PHE A 245 1.15 16.89 -6.12
N ASP A 246 1.88 17.26 -5.07
CA ASP A 246 3.33 17.52 -5.14
C ASP A 246 4.10 16.20 -5.12
N VAL A 247 3.58 15.21 -4.39
CA VAL A 247 4.17 13.87 -4.29
C VAL A 247 3.08 12.82 -4.41
N VAL A 248 3.32 11.82 -5.25
CA VAL A 248 2.49 10.60 -5.34
C VAL A 248 3.35 9.38 -5.03
N LEU A 249 2.92 8.59 -4.05
CA LEU A 249 3.59 7.38 -3.62
C LEU A 249 2.57 6.25 -3.62
N THR A 250 2.77 5.23 -4.43
CA THR A 250 1.74 4.19 -4.55
C THR A 250 2.30 2.82 -4.91
N ASN A 251 1.63 1.79 -4.45
CA ASN A 251 1.80 0.40 -4.88
C ASN A 251 0.47 -0.11 -5.43
N PRO A 252 0.18 0.10 -6.71
CA PRO A 252 -1.06 -0.35 -7.32
C PRO A 252 -1.23 -1.87 -7.25
N PRO A 253 -2.47 -2.39 -7.24
CA PRO A 253 -2.72 -3.82 -7.19
C PRO A 253 -2.10 -4.55 -8.39
N PHE A 254 -1.40 -5.66 -8.12
CA PHE A 254 -0.83 -6.52 -9.16
C PHE A 254 -1.91 -7.42 -9.75
N GLY A 255 -1.86 -7.67 -11.04
CA GLY A 255 -2.74 -8.60 -11.75
C GLY A 255 -3.61 -7.96 -12.82
N VAL A 256 -4.08 -8.81 -13.70
CA VAL A 256 -4.91 -8.43 -14.87
C VAL A 256 -6.42 -8.54 -14.62
N LYS A 257 -6.85 -8.95 -13.41
CA LYS A 257 -8.28 -9.08 -13.08
C LYS A 257 -8.95 -7.71 -13.02
N GLY A 258 -9.66 -7.38 -14.07
CA GLY A 258 -10.53 -6.22 -14.20
C GLY A 258 -11.33 -6.35 -15.48
N ALA A 259 -12.42 -5.60 -15.60
CA ALA A 259 -13.18 -5.54 -16.84
C ALA A 259 -12.20 -5.44 -18.01
N ASN A 260 -12.33 -6.34 -18.99
CA ASN A 260 -11.47 -6.42 -20.16
C ASN A 260 -11.57 -5.18 -21.09
N GLN A 261 -12.01 -4.05 -20.56
CA GLN A 261 -12.19 -2.80 -21.27
C GLN A 261 -11.20 -1.76 -20.81
N ALA A 262 -10.64 -1.03 -21.75
CA ALA A 262 -9.88 0.18 -21.46
C ALA A 262 -10.80 1.20 -20.75
N PRO A 263 -10.30 1.95 -19.74
CA PRO A 263 -11.05 3.03 -19.14
C PRO A 263 -11.44 4.08 -20.21
N ASP A 264 -12.67 4.57 -20.12
CA ASP A 264 -13.14 5.70 -20.93
C ASP A 264 -12.76 7.01 -20.22
N ARG A 265 -11.51 7.45 -20.50
CA ARG A 265 -10.93 8.64 -19.85
C ARG A 265 -10.19 9.49 -20.87
N ASP A 266 -10.62 10.73 -21.01
CA ASP A 266 -10.03 11.72 -21.94
C ASP A 266 -8.60 12.14 -21.58
N ASP A 267 -8.20 11.98 -20.30
CA ASP A 267 -6.87 12.31 -19.82
C ASP A 267 -5.84 11.17 -19.99
N PHE A 268 -6.27 9.98 -20.42
CA PHE A 268 -5.37 8.90 -20.77
C PHE A 268 -4.96 8.98 -22.23
N THR A 269 -3.65 9.05 -22.48
CA THR A 269 -3.11 9.14 -23.83
C THR A 269 -3.17 7.81 -24.57
N ILE A 270 -3.01 6.70 -23.85
CA ILE A 270 -2.96 5.34 -24.40
C ILE A 270 -4.14 4.52 -23.86
N ALA A 271 -4.99 4.06 -24.76
CA ALA A 271 -6.08 3.16 -24.42
C ALA A 271 -5.52 1.75 -24.16
N THR A 272 -5.61 1.28 -22.90
CA THR A 272 -5.16 -0.05 -22.50
C THR A 272 -6.04 -0.61 -21.39
N SER A 273 -6.24 -1.93 -21.38
CA SER A 273 -6.86 -2.65 -20.27
C SER A 273 -5.87 -3.00 -19.13
N ASN A 274 -4.58 -2.76 -19.33
CA ASN A 274 -3.55 -3.02 -18.33
C ASN A 274 -3.65 -2.02 -17.16
N LYS A 275 -4.08 -2.48 -16.00
CA LYS A 275 -4.30 -1.64 -14.81
C LYS A 275 -3.05 -0.89 -14.37
N GLN A 276 -1.88 -1.53 -14.39
CA GLN A 276 -0.64 -0.90 -13.93
C GLN A 276 -0.20 0.23 -14.87
N LEU A 277 -0.36 0.05 -16.18
CA LEU A 277 -0.13 1.12 -17.16
C LEU A 277 -1.12 2.27 -16.97
N ASN A 278 -2.37 1.96 -16.66
CA ASN A 278 -3.38 2.97 -16.36
C ASN A 278 -3.08 3.73 -15.06
N PHE A 279 -2.53 3.07 -14.02
CA PHE A 279 -2.06 3.78 -12.84
C PHE A 279 -0.91 4.73 -13.15
N ILE A 280 0.02 4.38 -14.05
CA ILE A 280 1.08 5.29 -14.48
C ILE A 280 0.46 6.53 -15.14
N GLN A 281 -0.50 6.35 -16.06
CA GLN A 281 -1.20 7.47 -16.73
C GLN A 281 -2.00 8.31 -15.72
N HIS A 282 -2.68 7.66 -14.78
CA HIS A 282 -3.40 8.36 -13.72
C HIS A 282 -2.48 9.25 -12.87
N VAL A 283 -1.33 8.72 -12.46
CA VAL A 283 -0.33 9.50 -11.70
C VAL A 283 0.19 10.67 -12.52
N LEU A 284 0.42 10.50 -13.83
CA LEU A 284 0.77 11.63 -14.72
C LEU A 284 -0.28 12.73 -14.69
N THR A 285 -1.57 12.37 -14.70
CA THR A 285 -2.66 13.35 -14.65
C THR A 285 -2.71 14.11 -13.33
N ILE A 286 -2.59 13.41 -12.20
CA ILE A 286 -2.79 14.00 -10.86
C ILE A 286 -1.58 14.75 -10.32
N LEU A 287 -0.37 14.56 -10.90
CA LEU A 287 0.82 15.31 -10.49
C LEU A 287 0.75 16.77 -10.91
N LYS A 288 1.14 17.66 -9.99
CA LYS A 288 1.46 19.06 -10.29
C LYS A 288 2.65 19.15 -11.25
N PRO A 289 2.77 20.21 -12.08
CA PRO A 289 4.06 20.57 -12.70
C PRO A 289 5.12 20.72 -11.61
N GLY A 290 6.27 20.06 -11.77
CA GLY A 290 7.33 20.00 -10.75
C GLY A 290 7.07 18.97 -9.62
N GLY A 291 5.92 18.32 -9.61
CA GLY A 291 5.62 17.21 -8.71
C GLY A 291 6.40 15.96 -9.07
N ARG A 292 6.49 15.02 -8.15
CA ARG A 292 7.25 13.77 -8.31
C ARG A 292 6.50 12.55 -7.82
N ALA A 293 6.81 11.39 -8.39
CA ALA A 293 6.18 10.13 -7.99
C ALA A 293 7.17 8.98 -7.81
N ALA A 294 6.77 8.04 -6.97
CA ALA A 294 7.36 6.71 -6.89
C ALA A 294 6.24 5.67 -6.97
N ILE A 295 6.32 4.79 -7.96
CA ILE A 295 5.31 3.76 -8.21
C ILE A 295 5.97 2.39 -8.17
N VAL A 296 5.40 1.48 -7.39
CA VAL A 296 5.78 0.06 -7.42
C VAL A 296 5.08 -0.59 -8.61
N VAL A 297 5.85 -1.26 -9.46
CA VAL A 297 5.34 -1.92 -10.67
C VAL A 297 5.93 -3.33 -10.80
N PRO A 298 5.15 -4.32 -11.24
CA PRO A 298 5.69 -5.65 -11.55
C PRO A 298 6.51 -5.61 -12.85
N ASP A 299 7.38 -6.61 -13.04
CA ASP A 299 8.29 -6.67 -14.19
C ASP A 299 7.57 -6.62 -15.54
N ASN A 300 6.43 -7.32 -15.65
CA ASN A 300 5.68 -7.38 -16.89
C ASN A 300 5.25 -5.99 -17.42
N VAL A 301 5.09 -5.01 -16.56
CA VAL A 301 4.78 -3.62 -16.95
C VAL A 301 5.92 -2.97 -17.74
N LEU A 302 7.17 -3.41 -17.55
CA LEU A 302 8.32 -2.85 -18.23
C LEU A 302 8.47 -3.33 -19.68
N PHE A 303 7.72 -4.36 -20.11
CA PHE A 303 7.82 -4.96 -21.45
C PHE A 303 6.46 -5.35 -22.08
N ALA A 304 5.33 -5.13 -21.41
CA ALA A 304 3.99 -5.36 -21.97
C ALA A 304 3.80 -4.62 -23.32
N ASP A 305 2.88 -5.09 -24.14
CA ASP A 305 2.73 -4.60 -25.52
C ASP A 305 2.53 -3.08 -25.62
N GLN A 306 1.73 -2.50 -24.74
CA GLN A 306 1.46 -1.05 -24.71
C GLN A 306 2.39 -0.28 -23.76
N ALA A 307 3.30 -0.97 -23.07
CA ALA A 307 4.24 -0.33 -22.13
C ALA A 307 5.15 0.67 -22.85
N ALA A 308 5.65 0.32 -24.03
CA ALA A 308 6.51 1.19 -24.83
C ALA A 308 5.88 2.56 -25.07
N GLU A 309 4.59 2.61 -25.40
CA GLU A 309 3.86 3.84 -25.67
C GLU A 309 3.65 4.66 -24.41
N VAL A 310 3.24 4.02 -23.30
CA VAL A 310 3.05 4.70 -22.02
C VAL A 310 4.38 5.22 -21.47
N PHE A 311 5.46 4.44 -21.53
CA PHE A 311 6.78 4.89 -21.10
C PHE A 311 7.36 5.98 -22.00
N LYS A 312 7.04 5.99 -23.29
CA LYS A 312 7.40 7.09 -24.19
C LYS A 312 6.76 8.39 -23.72
N VAL A 313 5.44 8.39 -23.49
CA VAL A 313 4.71 9.57 -22.99
C VAL A 313 5.27 10.00 -21.62
N LEU A 314 5.47 9.04 -20.69
CA LEU A 314 6.06 9.31 -19.38
C LEU A 314 7.43 10.02 -19.51
N MET A 315 8.32 9.55 -20.41
CA MET A 315 9.66 10.11 -20.57
C MET A 315 9.70 11.42 -21.35
N GLU A 316 8.67 11.72 -22.12
CA GLU A 316 8.53 13.01 -22.81
C GLU A 316 8.02 14.10 -21.86
N ASP A 317 7.13 13.78 -20.92
CA ASP A 317 6.51 14.73 -19.99
C ASP A 317 7.22 14.79 -18.63
N CYS A 318 7.91 13.71 -18.27
CA CYS A 318 8.60 13.56 -16.99
C CYS A 318 10.05 13.11 -17.19
N ASP A 319 10.85 13.40 -16.17
CA ASP A 319 12.18 12.81 -16.00
C ASP A 319 12.06 11.49 -15.22
N LEU A 320 11.99 10.36 -15.92
CA LEU A 320 12.12 9.04 -15.32
C LEU A 320 13.57 8.80 -14.95
N HIS A 321 14.00 9.36 -13.84
CA HIS A 321 15.41 9.44 -13.44
C HIS A 321 15.93 8.19 -12.74
N THR A 322 15.08 7.31 -12.20
CA THR A 322 15.53 6.14 -11.43
C THR A 322 14.59 4.97 -11.53
N VAL A 323 15.15 3.78 -11.68
CA VAL A 323 14.44 2.49 -11.52
C VAL A 323 15.19 1.66 -10.47
N LEU A 324 14.50 1.22 -9.44
CA LEU A 324 14.99 0.24 -8.48
C LEU A 324 14.39 -1.12 -8.78
N ARG A 325 15.23 -2.07 -9.16
CA ARG A 325 14.84 -3.48 -9.25
C ARG A 325 14.91 -4.11 -7.86
N LEU A 326 13.77 -4.48 -7.33
CA LEU A 326 13.67 -4.99 -5.96
C LEU A 326 14.23 -6.41 -5.83
N PRO A 327 14.80 -6.77 -4.68
CA PRO A 327 15.22 -8.14 -4.40
C PRO A 327 14.08 -9.14 -4.63
N ARG A 328 14.39 -10.34 -5.11
CA ARG A 328 13.38 -11.40 -5.25
C ARG A 328 12.77 -11.73 -3.90
N GLY A 329 11.45 -11.92 -3.87
CA GLY A 329 10.71 -12.22 -2.66
C GLY A 329 10.48 -11.02 -1.73
N THR A 330 10.72 -9.77 -2.18
CA THR A 330 10.42 -8.56 -1.40
C THR A 330 8.98 -8.56 -0.87
N PHE A 331 8.03 -9.11 -1.62
CA PHE A 331 6.62 -9.23 -1.23
C PHE A 331 6.24 -10.61 -0.67
N SER A 332 7.23 -11.44 -0.32
CA SER A 332 6.95 -12.73 0.35
C SER A 332 6.41 -12.49 1.78
N PRO A 333 5.41 -13.23 2.23
CA PRO A 333 4.70 -14.34 1.57
C PRO A 333 3.47 -13.92 0.76
N TYR A 334 3.24 -12.63 0.52
CA TYR A 334 1.97 -12.09 -0.03
C TYR A 334 1.83 -12.32 -1.53
N SER A 335 2.93 -12.20 -2.27
CA SER A 335 2.98 -12.34 -3.73
C SER A 335 4.26 -13.10 -4.10
N GLU A 336 4.26 -14.39 -3.84
CA GLU A 336 5.40 -15.26 -4.17
C GLU A 336 5.54 -15.38 -5.70
N GLY A 337 6.77 -15.25 -6.17
CA GLY A 337 7.09 -15.34 -7.60
C GLY A 337 6.98 -14.03 -8.38
N ILE A 338 6.35 -12.99 -7.87
CA ILE A 338 6.27 -11.70 -8.57
C ILE A 338 7.57 -10.91 -8.35
N THR A 339 8.27 -10.62 -9.44
CA THR A 339 9.38 -9.67 -9.46
C THR A 339 8.86 -8.27 -9.70
N THR A 340 9.37 -7.30 -8.93
CA THR A 340 8.85 -5.95 -8.90
C THR A 340 9.96 -4.91 -9.00
N ASN A 341 9.57 -3.71 -9.40
CA ASN A 341 10.43 -2.53 -9.48
C ASN A 341 9.77 -1.34 -8.80
N VAL A 342 10.57 -0.32 -8.49
CA VAL A 342 10.06 1.00 -8.19
C VAL A 342 10.57 1.96 -9.25
N ILE A 343 9.67 2.67 -9.91
CA ILE A 343 10.00 3.74 -10.85
C ILE A 343 9.85 5.10 -10.14
N PHE A 344 10.86 5.97 -10.31
CA PHE A 344 10.90 7.32 -9.72
C PHE A 344 10.99 8.34 -10.83
N PHE A 345 10.07 9.29 -10.85
CA PHE A 345 10.05 10.34 -11.87
C PHE A 345 9.57 11.69 -11.34
N ALA A 346 9.94 12.76 -12.03
CA ALA A 346 9.53 14.13 -11.74
C ALA A 346 8.90 14.78 -12.99
N LYS A 347 7.71 15.38 -12.85
CA LYS A 347 6.95 15.99 -13.94
C LYS A 347 7.51 17.36 -14.34
N GLY A 348 7.49 17.66 -15.63
CA GLY A 348 7.88 18.97 -16.18
C GLY A 348 9.29 19.03 -16.74
N ARG A 349 9.97 17.89 -16.86
CA ARG A 349 11.25 17.76 -17.57
C ARG A 349 11.24 16.45 -18.34
N ARG A 350 11.87 16.45 -19.53
CA ARG A 350 12.05 15.23 -20.32
C ARG A 350 13.16 14.38 -19.72
N THR A 351 13.02 13.08 -19.88
CA THR A 351 14.07 12.13 -19.51
C THR A 351 15.26 12.24 -20.47
N GLU A 352 16.43 12.54 -19.95
CA GLU A 352 17.70 12.48 -20.70
C GLU A 352 18.45 11.18 -20.45
N ARG A 353 18.32 10.65 -19.26
CA ARG A 353 18.97 9.42 -18.79
C ARG A 353 18.19 8.81 -17.64
N THR A 354 18.18 7.50 -17.57
CA THR A 354 17.60 6.74 -16.48
C THR A 354 18.67 5.97 -15.74
N TRP A 355 18.68 6.09 -14.43
CA TRP A 355 19.55 5.31 -13.56
C TRP A 355 18.81 4.05 -13.09
N ILE A 356 19.48 2.92 -13.18
CA ILE A 356 18.92 1.64 -12.72
C ILE A 356 19.78 1.08 -11.61
N PHE A 357 19.17 0.75 -10.48
CA PHE A 357 19.78 -0.02 -9.41
C PHE A 357 19.24 -1.46 -9.45
N ASP A 358 20.12 -2.42 -9.63
CA ASP A 358 19.76 -3.82 -9.61
C ASP A 358 20.05 -4.45 -8.23
N ALA A 359 18.98 -4.61 -7.43
CA ALA A 359 19.07 -5.27 -6.13
C ALA A 359 18.76 -6.78 -6.20
N ARG A 360 18.67 -7.36 -7.40
CA ARG A 360 18.31 -8.79 -7.62
C ARG A 360 19.51 -9.70 -7.76
N ALA A 361 20.44 -9.28 -8.66
CA ALA A 361 21.58 -10.11 -9.01
C ALA A 361 22.45 -10.40 -7.78
N ASN A 362 22.75 -11.69 -7.54
CA ASN A 362 23.55 -12.16 -6.41
C ASN A 362 23.02 -11.68 -5.05
N VAL A 363 21.70 -11.58 -4.91
CA VAL A 363 21.01 -11.37 -3.64
C VAL A 363 20.09 -12.55 -3.39
N PRO A 364 20.32 -13.31 -2.31
CA PRO A 364 19.49 -14.44 -1.97
C PRO A 364 18.01 -14.05 -1.88
N LYS A 365 17.13 -14.91 -2.40
CA LYS A 365 15.69 -14.68 -2.35
C LYS A 365 15.23 -14.39 -0.92
N ILE A 366 14.50 -13.29 -0.75
CA ILE A 366 13.89 -12.92 0.53
C ILE A 366 12.82 -13.96 0.89
N THR A 367 12.86 -14.44 2.13
CA THR A 367 11.88 -15.36 2.70
C THR A 367 11.40 -14.86 4.05
N LYS A 368 10.22 -15.27 4.49
CA LYS A 368 9.63 -14.78 5.74
C LYS A 368 10.47 -15.14 6.99
N LYS A 369 11.08 -16.35 7.04
CA LYS A 369 11.70 -16.88 8.26
C LYS A 369 13.23 -16.86 8.21
N GLU A 370 13.80 -17.35 7.13
CA GLU A 370 15.25 -17.62 7.06
C GLU A 370 16.03 -16.38 6.60
N ARG A 371 15.50 -15.63 5.67
CA ARG A 371 16.14 -14.47 5.05
C ARG A 371 15.15 -13.30 4.95
N PRO A 372 14.73 -12.72 6.08
CA PRO A 372 13.73 -11.65 6.07
C PRO A 372 14.26 -10.40 5.37
N LEU A 373 13.34 -9.62 4.80
CA LEU A 373 13.68 -8.29 4.31
C LEU A 373 14.21 -7.42 5.45
N THR A 374 15.33 -6.73 5.22
CA THR A 374 15.95 -5.82 6.20
C THR A 374 16.20 -4.45 5.57
N ALA A 375 16.46 -3.43 6.39
CA ALA A 375 16.79 -2.09 5.91
C ALA A 375 18.08 -2.07 5.08
N ASP A 376 19.02 -2.98 5.36
CA ASP A 376 20.31 -3.07 4.68
C ASP A 376 20.17 -3.36 3.19
N HIS A 377 19.11 -4.09 2.78
CA HIS A 377 18.82 -4.32 1.36
C HIS A 377 18.62 -3.04 0.54
N PHE A 378 18.31 -1.92 1.21
CA PHE A 378 18.07 -0.64 0.55
C PHE A 378 19.17 0.41 0.83
N THR A 379 20.12 0.15 1.72
CA THR A 379 21.11 1.14 2.16
C THR A 379 21.96 1.64 1.01
N GLU A 380 22.53 0.75 0.19
CA GLU A 380 23.32 1.10 -0.98
C GLU A 380 22.50 1.88 -2.02
N PHE A 381 21.26 1.44 -2.27
CA PHE A 381 20.35 2.15 -3.18
C PHE A 381 20.10 3.59 -2.72
N ILE A 382 19.80 3.82 -1.45
CA ILE A 382 19.52 5.15 -0.90
C ILE A 382 20.76 6.06 -1.06
N GLN A 383 21.96 5.52 -0.84
CA GLN A 383 23.22 6.25 -1.05
C GLN A 383 23.41 6.62 -2.54
N CYS A 384 23.19 5.67 -3.46
CA CYS A 384 23.27 5.89 -4.89
C CYS A 384 22.21 6.86 -5.41
N PHE A 385 21.00 6.82 -4.86
CA PHE A 385 19.91 7.73 -5.21
C PHE A 385 20.30 9.18 -4.91
N GLY A 386 20.96 9.42 -3.78
CA GLY A 386 21.48 10.71 -3.36
C GLY A 386 20.42 11.62 -2.71
N ASP A 387 20.81 12.86 -2.45
CA ASP A 387 20.02 13.75 -1.59
C ASP A 387 18.88 14.50 -2.28
N ASN A 388 18.84 14.50 -3.60
CA ASN A 388 17.80 15.22 -4.34
C ASN A 388 16.66 14.31 -4.76
N PRO A 389 15.42 14.52 -4.26
CA PRO A 389 14.28 13.64 -4.54
C PRO A 389 13.77 13.72 -6.00
N ASN A 390 14.19 14.73 -6.76
CA ASN A 390 13.87 14.90 -8.17
C ASN A 390 14.96 14.39 -9.13
N GLY A 391 15.88 13.54 -8.62
CA GLY A 391 16.92 12.94 -9.46
C GLY A 391 18.08 13.84 -9.85
N LEU A 392 18.18 15.05 -9.26
CA LEU A 392 19.21 16.06 -9.62
C LEU A 392 20.51 15.94 -8.81
N ALA A 393 20.61 14.98 -7.91
CA ALA A 393 21.85 14.72 -7.19
C ALA A 393 23.00 14.36 -8.17
N ARG A 394 24.21 14.73 -7.82
CA ARG A 394 25.40 14.22 -8.53
C ARG A 394 25.50 12.72 -8.26
N ARG A 395 25.36 11.93 -9.30
CA ARG A 395 25.39 10.47 -9.24
C ARG A 395 26.58 9.96 -10.05
N LYS A 396 27.26 8.95 -9.54
CA LYS A 396 28.39 8.30 -10.20
C LYS A 396 28.04 6.82 -10.41
N GLU A 397 28.38 6.29 -11.57
CA GLU A 397 28.27 4.85 -11.81
C GLU A 397 29.19 4.08 -10.86
N ALA A 398 28.85 2.85 -10.57
CA ALA A 398 29.74 1.97 -9.83
C ALA A 398 31.04 1.76 -10.61
N ASP A 399 32.17 1.83 -9.91
CA ASP A 399 33.50 1.75 -10.52
C ASP A 399 33.84 0.35 -11.06
N SER A 400 33.10 -0.68 -10.64
CA SER A 400 33.34 -2.08 -11.06
C SER A 400 32.30 -2.56 -12.08
N PRO A 401 32.65 -3.47 -12.99
CA PRO A 401 31.70 -4.12 -13.89
C PRO A 401 30.54 -4.82 -13.16
N GLY A 402 30.77 -5.29 -11.93
CA GLY A 402 29.77 -5.92 -11.06
C GLY A 402 28.94 -4.94 -10.22
N GLY A 403 29.11 -3.63 -10.39
CA GLY A 403 28.36 -2.63 -9.65
C GLY A 403 26.89 -2.61 -10.01
N ARG A 404 26.04 -2.43 -8.98
CA ARG A 404 24.57 -2.51 -9.08
C ARG A 404 23.92 -1.26 -9.65
N TRP A 405 24.66 -0.16 -9.81
CA TRP A 405 24.17 1.16 -10.19
C TRP A 405 24.73 1.62 -11.52
N ARG A 406 23.86 1.79 -12.52
CA ARG A 406 24.22 2.26 -13.86
C ARG A 406 23.24 3.26 -14.43
N LYS A 407 23.74 4.12 -15.32
CA LYS A 407 22.90 5.03 -16.12
C LYS A 407 22.76 4.50 -17.55
N PHE A 408 21.62 4.81 -18.12
CA PHE A 408 21.33 4.58 -19.51
C PHE A 408 20.78 5.87 -20.12
N THR A 409 21.28 6.23 -21.29
CA THR A 409 20.85 7.43 -22.00
C THR A 409 19.46 7.20 -22.62
N ILE A 410 18.75 8.29 -22.87
CA ILE A 410 17.45 8.20 -23.57
C ILE A 410 17.59 7.55 -24.96
N GLN A 411 18.75 7.67 -25.63
CA GLN A 411 18.98 7.01 -26.91
C GLN A 411 19.04 5.50 -26.75
N GLU A 412 19.75 4.98 -25.76
CA GLU A 412 19.77 3.53 -25.45
C GLU A 412 18.39 2.99 -25.10
N VAL A 413 17.55 3.80 -24.41
CA VAL A 413 16.17 3.46 -24.11
C VAL A 413 15.31 3.42 -25.38
N ARG A 414 15.48 4.40 -26.29
CA ARG A 414 14.78 4.46 -27.58
C ARG A 414 15.16 3.29 -28.49
N ASP A 415 16.43 2.94 -28.55
CA ASP A 415 16.93 1.81 -29.32
C ASP A 415 16.33 0.47 -28.87
N ARG A 416 15.84 0.42 -27.62
CA ARG A 416 15.10 -0.71 -27.03
C ARG A 416 13.58 -0.51 -27.02
N HIS A 417 13.07 0.41 -27.84
CA HIS A 417 11.63 0.70 -27.94
C HIS A 417 10.99 1.02 -26.58
N TYR A 418 11.68 1.79 -25.73
CA TYR A 418 11.25 2.17 -24.37
C TYR A 418 11.00 1.00 -23.41
N LYS A 419 11.47 -0.20 -23.73
CA LYS A 419 11.42 -1.37 -22.84
C LYS A 419 12.57 -1.34 -21.87
N LEU A 420 12.27 -1.35 -20.57
CA LEU A 420 13.27 -1.19 -19.51
C LEU A 420 13.77 -2.52 -18.91
N ASP A 421 13.13 -3.63 -19.22
CA ASP A 421 13.49 -4.98 -18.76
C ASP A 421 14.84 -5.45 -19.29
N GLY A 422 15.19 -5.05 -20.51
CA GLY A 422 16.38 -5.49 -21.26
C GLY A 422 17.73 -4.94 -20.77
N PHE A 423 17.74 -4.01 -19.80
CA PHE A 423 18.99 -3.44 -19.26
C PHE A 423 19.61 -4.36 -18.21
N LYS A 424 20.11 -5.53 -18.62
CA LYS A 424 20.79 -6.50 -17.76
C LYS A 424 22.30 -6.42 -18.02
N TRP A 425 23.09 -6.11 -17.00
CA TRP A 425 24.56 -6.04 -17.08
C TRP A 425 25.26 -6.87 -16.01
N LEU A 426 24.50 -7.32 -15.00
CA LEU A 426 25.02 -8.22 -13.99
C LEU A 426 24.69 -9.66 -14.37
N ARG A 427 25.69 -10.53 -14.22
CA ARG A 427 25.48 -11.96 -14.27
C ARG A 427 24.93 -12.40 -12.91
N ASP A 428 23.83 -13.09 -12.91
CA ASP A 428 23.20 -13.62 -11.71
C ASP A 428 23.63 -15.08 -11.55
N GLU A 429 24.63 -15.29 -10.71
CA GLU A 429 25.20 -16.61 -10.45
C GLU A 429 24.20 -17.56 -9.79
N GLU A 430 23.20 -17.04 -9.06
CA GLU A 430 22.12 -17.84 -8.51
C GLU A 430 21.19 -18.42 -9.59
N LEU A 431 21.02 -17.77 -10.73
CA LEU A 431 20.25 -18.31 -11.85
C LEU A 431 21.01 -19.40 -12.62
N ASP A 432 22.34 -19.39 -12.54
CA ASP A 432 23.22 -20.35 -13.19
C ASP A 432 23.54 -21.57 -12.28
N ASP A 433 23.16 -21.54 -10.99
CA ASP A 433 23.37 -22.66 -10.05
C ASP A 433 22.20 -23.64 -10.10
N PRO A 434 22.39 -24.84 -10.65
CA PRO A 434 21.34 -25.87 -10.72
C PRO A 434 20.79 -26.31 -9.35
N SER A 435 21.58 -26.14 -8.26
CA SER A 435 21.17 -26.52 -6.90
C SER A 435 20.20 -25.53 -6.27
N LEU A 436 20.10 -24.30 -6.83
CA LEU A 436 19.18 -23.24 -6.40
C LEU A 436 17.91 -23.16 -7.27
N LEU A 437 17.86 -23.95 -8.35
CA LEU A 437 16.64 -24.15 -9.11
C LEU A 437 15.62 -24.88 -8.21
N MET A 438 14.41 -24.40 -8.17
CA MET A 438 13.29 -25.12 -7.55
C MET A 438 13.24 -26.54 -8.13
N ASP A 439 12.90 -27.50 -7.31
CA ASP A 439 12.66 -28.87 -7.76
C ASP A 439 11.69 -28.83 -8.96
N PRO A 440 11.97 -29.56 -10.05
CA PRO A 440 11.07 -29.64 -11.20
C PRO A 440 9.62 -29.96 -10.84
N GLU A 441 9.40 -30.74 -9.77
CA GLU A 441 8.07 -31.04 -9.24
C GLU A 441 7.38 -29.82 -8.60
N GLU A 442 8.14 -28.94 -7.92
CA GLU A 442 7.61 -27.69 -7.39
C GLU A 442 7.27 -26.69 -8.51
N HIS A 443 8.12 -26.58 -9.54
CA HIS A 443 7.85 -25.80 -10.74
C HIS A 443 6.61 -26.29 -11.48
N LEU A 444 6.47 -27.60 -11.61
CA LEU A 444 5.32 -28.22 -12.26
C LEU A 444 4.04 -27.97 -11.44
N THR A 445 4.12 -28.04 -10.12
CA THR A 445 2.98 -27.77 -9.23
C THR A 445 2.52 -26.32 -9.33
N LEU A 446 3.45 -25.36 -9.36
CA LEU A 446 3.12 -23.93 -9.57
C LEU A 446 2.53 -23.67 -10.95
N ALA A 447 3.12 -24.25 -12.00
CA ALA A 447 2.58 -24.13 -13.35
C ALA A 447 1.17 -24.72 -13.49
N ILE A 448 0.90 -25.83 -12.82
CA ILE A 448 -0.43 -26.44 -12.77
C ILE A 448 -1.42 -25.55 -12.00
N GLU A 449 -1.00 -24.92 -10.89
CA GLU A 449 -1.84 -23.97 -10.16
C GLU A 449 -2.15 -22.72 -10.98
N GLU A 450 -1.17 -22.16 -11.70
CA GLU A 450 -1.37 -21.01 -12.59
C GLU A 450 -2.32 -21.37 -13.76
N LEU A 451 -2.14 -22.54 -14.36
CA LEU A 451 -3.03 -23.02 -15.42
C LEU A 451 -4.46 -23.27 -14.91
N ARG A 452 -4.64 -23.78 -13.71
CA ARG A 452 -5.95 -23.95 -13.10
C ARG A 452 -6.63 -22.60 -12.86
N LEU A 453 -5.91 -21.62 -12.35
CA LEU A 453 -6.42 -20.26 -12.15
C LEU A 453 -6.83 -19.64 -13.50
N ALA A 454 -6.03 -19.80 -14.55
CA ALA A 454 -6.35 -19.33 -15.90
C ALA A 454 -7.59 -20.05 -16.47
N LEU A 455 -7.74 -21.33 -16.17
CA LEU A 455 -8.88 -22.14 -16.65
C LEU A 455 -10.19 -21.74 -15.91
N ASP A 456 -10.09 -21.43 -14.64
CA ASP A 456 -11.24 -20.93 -13.87
C ASP A 456 -11.64 -19.52 -14.35
N ASP A 457 -10.67 -18.65 -14.67
CA ASP A 457 -10.93 -17.34 -15.27
C ASP A 457 -11.62 -17.47 -16.66
N LEU A 458 -11.22 -18.45 -17.49
CA LEU A 458 -11.89 -18.73 -18.77
C LEU A 458 -13.30 -19.28 -18.60
N ARG A 459 -13.57 -20.10 -17.61
CA ARG A 459 -14.91 -20.60 -17.27
C ARG A 459 -15.83 -19.47 -16.82
N ASP A 460 -15.33 -18.54 -16.00
CA ASP A 460 -16.10 -17.36 -15.58
C ASP A 460 -16.49 -16.48 -16.79
N VAL A 461 -15.60 -16.37 -17.78
CA VAL A 461 -15.91 -15.70 -19.06
C VAL A 461 -16.95 -16.46 -19.85
N GLU A 462 -16.84 -17.78 -19.97
CA GLU A 462 -17.80 -18.65 -20.66
C GLU A 462 -19.21 -18.52 -20.04
N GLU A 463 -19.33 -18.64 -18.72
CA GLU A 463 -20.59 -18.43 -18.02
C GLU A 463 -21.16 -17.02 -18.19
N SER A 464 -20.30 -16.00 -18.27
CA SER A 464 -20.71 -14.63 -18.51
C SER A 464 -21.27 -14.43 -19.92
N LEU A 465 -20.66 -15.09 -20.92
CA LEU A 465 -21.13 -15.07 -22.30
C LEU A 465 -22.47 -15.85 -22.46
N GLU A 466 -22.63 -16.97 -21.78
CA GLU A 466 -23.88 -17.74 -21.79
C GLU A 466 -25.05 -16.96 -21.16
N ARG A 467 -24.81 -16.26 -20.05
CA ARG A 467 -25.80 -15.36 -19.41
C ARG A 467 -26.16 -14.17 -20.30
N GLY A 468 -25.19 -13.63 -21.08
CA GLY A 468 -25.42 -12.54 -22.03
C GLY A 468 -26.18 -12.99 -23.29
N ALA A 469 -26.06 -14.25 -23.70
CA ALA A 469 -26.75 -14.81 -24.87
C ALA A 469 -28.19 -15.27 -24.59
N GLY A 470 -28.55 -15.52 -23.30
CA GLY A 470 -29.89 -15.92 -22.89
C GLY A 470 -30.92 -14.80 -22.69
N GLY A 471 -30.53 -13.56 -22.94
CA GLY A 471 -31.33 -12.33 -22.72
C GLY A 471 -31.84 -11.66 -24.02
N LYS A 472 -32.09 -12.43 -25.09
CA LYS A 472 -32.75 -11.93 -26.30
C LYS A 472 -34.10 -12.61 -26.50
#